data_09440853f860522650a774968d00ef55
#
_entry.id   09440853f860522650a774968d00ef55
#
_cell.length_a   1.000
_cell.length_b   1.000
_cell.length_c   1.000
_cell.angle_alpha   90.00
_cell.angle_beta   90.00
_cell.angle_gamma   90.00
#
_symmetry.space_group_name_H-M   'P 1'
#
loop_
_entity.id
_entity.type
_entity.pdbx_description
1 polymer ?
#
loop_
_entity_poly.entity_id
_entity_poly.type
_entity_poly.pdbx_seq_one_letter_code
_entity_poly.pdbx_strand_id
1 'polypeptide(L)'
;MNELPAASPPSPANRSYTFPKAEHLCSKKLIEKLFSRQNPSLGVYPLRLTWVAAPARTTAPPQVLITVPKRAFKRAVDRNRLKRLVREAYRLNKYRLTEAENGHPVAVLGILYTGKEKSALALVEKKLISGLNRLLAESMVQPAP
;
A
#
# COMPACT_ATOMS: atom_id res chain seq x y z
N MET A 1 -18.59 -29.31 -13.26
CA MET A 1 -18.33 -28.72 -13.11
C MET A 1 -17.50 -28.21 -13.12
N ASN A 2 -17.17 -27.87 -13.19
CA ASN A 2 -16.30 -27.45 -13.18
C ASN A 2 -16.06 -26.41 -12.69
N GLU A 3 -15.70 -26.31 -11.97
CA GLU A 3 -15.46 -25.41 -11.39
C GLU A 3 -14.47 -24.75 -11.75
N LEU A 4 -14.61 -23.84 -11.72
CA LEU A 4 -13.78 -23.09 -12.07
C LEU A 4 -12.78 -22.93 -11.28
N PRO A 5 -11.72 -23.01 -11.57
CA PRO A 5 -10.61 -22.82 -10.79
C PRO A 5 -10.36 -21.42 -10.50
N ALA A 6 -11.33 -20.77 -10.22
CA ALA A 6 -11.19 -19.39 -9.88
C ALA A 6 -10.30 -19.16 -8.71
N ALA A 7 -10.07 -20.19 -7.94
CA ALA A 7 -9.25 -20.05 -6.77
C ALA A 7 -7.75 -19.97 -7.06
N SER A 8 -7.33 -20.31 -8.25
CA SER A 8 -5.92 -20.25 -8.58
C SER A 8 -5.46 -18.81 -8.73
N PRO A 9 -4.42 -18.38 -8.01
CA PRO A 9 -3.89 -17.06 -8.22
C PRO A 9 -3.23 -16.98 -9.59
N PRO A 10 -3.21 -15.82 -10.23
CA PRO A 10 -2.53 -15.69 -11.51
C PRO A 10 -1.04 -15.96 -11.35
N SER A 11 -0.44 -16.59 -12.35
CA SER A 11 0.99 -16.78 -12.35
C SER A 11 1.69 -15.42 -12.51
N PRO A 12 2.98 -15.32 -12.16
CA PRO A 12 3.70 -14.05 -12.34
C PRO A 12 3.62 -13.52 -13.76
N ALA A 13 3.55 -14.40 -14.76
CA ALA A 13 3.44 -13.98 -16.14
C ALA A 13 2.09 -13.33 -16.45
N ASN A 14 1.04 -13.73 -15.73
CA ASN A 14 -0.30 -13.21 -15.94
C ASN A 14 -0.71 -12.16 -14.91
N ARG A 15 0.21 -11.82 -14.01
CA ARG A 15 -0.07 -10.88 -12.95
C ARG A 15 -0.19 -9.47 -13.51
N SER A 16 -1.20 -8.75 -13.05
CA SER A 16 -1.39 -7.36 -13.45
C SER A 16 -0.55 -6.44 -12.60
N TYR A 17 0.21 -5.57 -13.26
CA TYR A 17 1.03 -4.57 -12.58
C TYR A 17 0.51 -3.16 -12.87
N THR A 18 -0.79 -3.01 -12.92
CA THR A 18 -1.41 -1.72 -13.19
C THR A 18 -1.77 -1.02 -11.89
N PHE A 19 -1.91 0.30 -11.95
CA PHE A 19 -2.39 1.08 -10.83
C PHE A 19 -3.44 2.05 -11.37
N PRO A 20 -4.65 1.52 -11.64
CA PRO A 20 -5.70 2.33 -12.27
C PRO A 20 -6.22 3.42 -11.34
N LYS A 21 -6.86 4.39 -11.95
CA LYS A 21 -7.41 5.54 -11.22
C LYS A 21 -8.35 5.14 -10.10
N ALA A 22 -9.08 4.06 -10.26
CA ALA A 22 -10.00 3.57 -9.24
C ALA A 22 -9.31 3.20 -7.92
N GLU A 23 -8.02 2.88 -7.98
CA GLU A 23 -7.24 2.54 -6.79
C GLU A 23 -6.58 3.75 -6.14
N HIS A 24 -6.72 4.93 -6.73
CA HIS A 24 -6.20 6.16 -6.14
C HIS A 24 -7.22 6.71 -5.16
N LEU A 25 -6.78 7.03 -3.97
CA LEU A 25 -7.67 7.57 -2.95
C LEU A 25 -7.95 9.05 -3.23
N CYS A 26 -9.21 9.37 -3.41
CA CYS A 26 -9.64 10.75 -3.70
C CYS A 26 -10.64 11.30 -2.69
N SER A 27 -11.29 10.45 -1.91
CA SER A 27 -12.32 10.89 -0.96
C SER A 27 -11.72 11.62 0.23
N LYS A 28 -12.16 12.84 0.49
CA LYS A 28 -11.72 13.62 1.65
C LYS A 28 -12.03 12.92 2.96
N LYS A 29 -13.21 12.32 3.05
CA LYS A 29 -13.62 11.62 4.28
C LYS A 29 -12.70 10.44 4.57
N LEU A 30 -12.35 9.68 3.53
CA LEU A 30 -11.46 8.55 3.70
C LEU A 30 -10.04 9.00 4.01
N ILE A 31 -9.59 10.10 3.42
CA ILE A 31 -8.27 10.66 3.73
C ILE A 31 -8.20 11.08 5.19
N GLU A 32 -9.23 11.77 5.69
CA GLU A 32 -9.29 12.18 7.08
C GLU A 32 -9.32 10.97 8.01
N LYS A 33 -10.10 9.96 7.64
CA LYS A 33 -10.17 8.73 8.41
C LYS A 33 -8.82 8.01 8.42
N LEU A 34 -8.10 8.03 7.30
CA LEU A 34 -6.80 7.40 7.18
C LEU A 34 -5.78 7.99 8.15
N PHE A 35 -5.82 9.30 8.36
CA PHE A 35 -4.88 9.98 9.23
C PHE A 35 -5.38 10.12 10.68
N SER A 36 -6.47 9.45 11.00
CA SER A 36 -6.94 9.37 12.38
C SER A 36 -5.95 8.57 13.23
N ARG A 37 -5.81 8.93 14.48
CA ARG A 37 -4.88 8.25 15.41
C ARG A 37 -5.31 6.83 15.74
N GLN A 38 -6.55 6.46 15.41
CA GLN A 38 -7.06 5.14 15.72
C GLN A 38 -6.60 4.07 14.73
N ASN A 39 -6.02 4.49 13.62
CA ASN A 39 -5.59 3.54 12.60
C ASN A 39 -4.23 2.96 12.92
N PRO A 40 -4.00 1.69 12.58
CA PRO A 40 -2.68 1.11 12.73
C PRO A 40 -1.68 1.77 11.80
N SER A 41 -0.45 1.84 12.21
CA SER A 41 0.61 2.36 11.37
C SER A 41 1.89 1.57 11.60
N LEU A 42 2.81 1.68 10.65
CA LEU A 42 4.02 0.87 10.63
C LEU A 42 5.14 1.66 9.99
N GLY A 43 6.24 1.83 10.70
CA GLY A 43 7.39 2.56 10.16
C GLY A 43 8.39 1.63 9.50
N VAL A 44 8.75 1.93 8.25
CA VAL A 44 9.84 1.27 7.53
C VAL A 44 10.61 2.37 6.82
N TYR A 45 11.44 3.09 7.58
CA TYR A 45 12.15 4.25 7.06
C TYR A 45 12.80 3.94 5.70
N PRO A 46 12.66 4.77 4.68
CA PRO A 46 12.08 6.14 4.71
C PRO A 46 10.57 6.20 4.45
N LEU A 47 9.86 5.12 4.67
CA LEU A 47 8.41 5.07 4.46
C LEU A 47 7.68 4.83 5.77
N ARG A 48 6.42 5.25 5.80
CA ARG A 48 5.52 4.92 6.89
C ARG A 48 4.20 4.52 6.27
N LEU A 49 3.68 3.38 6.68
CA LEU A 49 2.41 2.86 6.20
C LEU A 49 1.35 3.08 7.27
N THR A 50 0.19 3.54 6.86
CA THR A 50 -0.97 3.59 7.74
C THR A 50 -2.15 3.08 6.94
N TRP A 51 -3.13 2.44 7.58
CA TRP A 51 -4.22 1.87 6.81
C TRP A 51 -5.51 1.85 7.62
N VAL A 52 -6.63 1.83 6.88
CA VAL A 52 -7.96 1.66 7.45
C VAL A 52 -8.35 0.22 7.20
N ALA A 53 -8.79 -0.47 8.23
CA ALA A 53 -9.15 -1.88 8.13
C ALA A 53 -10.40 -2.06 7.26
N ALA A 54 -10.39 -3.12 6.46
CA ALA A 54 -11.57 -3.53 5.72
C ALA A 54 -12.53 -4.27 6.64
N PRO A 55 -13.84 -4.27 6.34
CA PRO A 55 -14.81 -4.99 7.16
C PRO A 55 -14.53 -6.48 7.20
N ALA A 56 -13.96 -7.03 6.15
CA ALA A 56 -13.59 -8.44 6.07
C ALA A 56 -12.34 -8.55 5.20
N ARG A 57 -11.64 -9.65 5.34
CA ARG A 57 -10.47 -9.89 4.49
C ARG A 57 -10.91 -9.99 3.04
N THR A 58 -10.09 -9.45 2.16
CA THR A 58 -10.43 -9.35 0.74
C THR A 58 -9.16 -9.49 -0.09
N THR A 59 -9.33 -9.87 -1.35
CA THR A 59 -8.25 -9.84 -2.32
C THR A 59 -8.34 -8.63 -3.24
N ALA A 60 -9.35 -7.79 -3.05
CA ALA A 60 -9.49 -6.57 -3.84
C ALA A 60 -8.37 -5.59 -3.49
N PRO A 61 -7.84 -4.85 -4.47
CA PRO A 61 -6.79 -3.87 -4.17
C PRO A 61 -7.35 -2.73 -3.31
N PRO A 62 -6.59 -2.29 -2.30
CA PRO A 62 -7.02 -1.15 -1.49
C PRO A 62 -6.91 0.15 -2.27
N GLN A 63 -7.62 1.17 -1.81
CA GLN A 63 -7.38 2.52 -2.30
C GLN A 63 -6.12 3.05 -1.66
N VAL A 64 -5.29 3.75 -2.43
CA VAL A 64 -3.96 4.13 -1.98
C VAL A 64 -3.74 5.64 -2.10
N LEU A 65 -3.19 6.23 -1.06
CA LEU A 65 -2.74 7.60 -1.06
C LEU A 65 -1.24 7.63 -0.80
N ILE A 66 -0.50 8.32 -1.67
CA ILE A 66 0.94 8.48 -1.51
C ILE A 66 1.23 9.94 -1.20
N THR A 67 1.91 10.18 -0.09
CA THR A 67 2.18 11.53 0.39
C THR A 67 3.67 11.76 0.62
N VAL A 68 4.17 12.88 0.10
CA VAL A 68 5.53 13.35 0.37
C VAL A 68 5.39 14.73 1.02
N PRO A 69 5.86 14.93 2.26
CA PRO A 69 5.61 16.18 2.97
C PRO A 69 6.32 17.37 2.33
N LYS A 70 5.58 18.47 2.29
CA LYS A 70 6.06 19.71 1.72
C LYS A 70 7.24 20.29 2.52
N ARG A 71 7.25 20.08 3.82
CA ARG A 71 8.30 20.64 4.65
C ARG A 71 9.66 19.94 4.46
N ALA A 72 9.64 18.68 4.06
CA ALA A 72 10.88 17.94 3.78
C ALA A 72 11.39 18.21 2.38
N PHE A 73 10.50 18.43 1.44
CA PHE A 73 10.84 18.67 0.03
C PHE A 73 10.02 19.83 -0.48
N LYS A 74 10.60 21.02 -0.42
CA LYS A 74 9.89 22.26 -0.75
C LYS A 74 9.53 22.37 -2.23
N ARG A 75 10.35 21.79 -3.09
CA ARG A 75 10.12 21.87 -4.53
C ARG A 75 9.11 20.80 -4.96
N ALA A 76 8.10 21.25 -5.71
CA ALA A 76 7.08 20.32 -6.21
C ALA A 76 7.67 19.23 -7.10
N VAL A 77 8.69 19.57 -7.86
CA VAL A 77 9.38 18.63 -8.75
C VAL A 77 9.96 17.46 -7.95
N ASP A 78 10.55 17.73 -6.80
CA ASP A 78 11.14 16.69 -5.95
C ASP A 78 10.07 15.81 -5.33
N ARG A 79 8.99 16.44 -4.84
CA ARG A 79 7.87 15.67 -4.28
C ARG A 79 7.24 14.77 -5.32
N ASN A 80 7.03 15.29 -6.52
CA ASN A 80 6.41 14.51 -7.60
C ASN A 80 7.28 13.34 -8.01
N ARG A 81 8.60 13.56 -8.04
CA ARG A 81 9.54 12.50 -8.35
C ARG A 81 9.49 11.37 -7.32
N LEU A 82 9.45 11.73 -6.04
CA LEU A 82 9.35 10.73 -4.97
C LEU A 82 8.02 10.02 -4.98
N LYS A 83 6.93 10.75 -5.27
CA LYS A 83 5.62 10.11 -5.41
C LYS A 83 5.61 9.08 -6.54
N ARG A 84 6.25 9.40 -7.66
CA ARG A 84 6.36 8.44 -8.77
C ARG A 84 7.16 7.22 -8.37
N LEU A 85 8.25 7.41 -7.63
CA LEU A 85 9.05 6.29 -7.14
C LEU A 85 8.24 5.36 -6.26
N VAL A 86 7.51 5.93 -5.30
CA VAL A 86 6.69 5.14 -4.39
C VAL A 86 5.56 4.46 -5.14
N ARG A 87 4.94 5.19 -6.08
CA ARG A 87 3.87 4.63 -6.91
C ARG A 87 4.37 3.44 -7.73
N GLU A 88 5.55 3.58 -8.30
CA GLU A 88 6.15 2.49 -9.09
C GLU A 88 6.46 1.29 -8.21
N ALA A 89 7.05 1.52 -7.04
CA ALA A 89 7.33 0.44 -6.10
C ALA A 89 6.04 -0.28 -5.69
N TYR A 90 4.98 0.47 -5.40
CA TYR A 90 3.70 -0.12 -5.04
C TYR A 90 3.09 -0.89 -6.21
N ARG A 91 3.11 -0.29 -7.41
CA ARG A 91 2.56 -0.93 -8.59
C ARG A 91 3.15 -2.32 -8.82
N LEU A 92 4.46 -2.41 -8.65
CA LEU A 92 5.17 -3.67 -8.87
C LEU A 92 4.94 -4.70 -7.77
N ASN A 93 4.52 -4.25 -6.58
CA ASN A 93 4.45 -5.13 -5.42
C ASN A 93 3.06 -5.26 -4.79
N LYS A 94 2.04 -4.62 -5.36
CA LYS A 94 0.70 -4.70 -4.77
C LYS A 94 0.13 -6.12 -4.77
N TYR A 95 0.63 -6.97 -5.64
CA TYR A 95 0.18 -8.37 -5.70
C TYR A 95 0.37 -9.07 -4.36
N ARG A 96 1.30 -8.59 -3.54
CA ARG A 96 1.54 -9.19 -2.22
C ARG A 96 0.32 -9.08 -1.33
N LEU A 97 -0.51 -8.05 -1.58
CA LEU A 97 -1.77 -7.90 -0.87
C LEU A 97 -2.89 -8.67 -1.59
N THR A 98 -3.01 -8.48 -2.90
CA THR A 98 -4.13 -9.03 -3.65
C THR A 98 -4.04 -10.55 -3.86
N GLU A 99 -2.84 -11.09 -3.77
CA GLU A 99 -2.62 -12.53 -3.92
C GLU A 99 -2.27 -13.21 -2.58
N ALA A 100 -2.43 -12.50 -1.47
CA ALA A 100 -2.20 -13.11 -0.17
C ALA A 100 -3.16 -14.27 0.04
N GLU A 101 -2.67 -15.36 0.61
CA GLU A 101 -3.41 -16.62 0.73
C GLU A 101 -4.78 -16.44 1.40
N ASN A 102 -4.82 -15.68 2.47
CA ASN A 102 -6.06 -15.43 3.20
C ASN A 102 -6.60 -14.01 2.95
N GLY A 103 -6.16 -13.38 1.87
CA GLY A 103 -6.51 -12.00 1.62
C GLY A 103 -5.79 -11.03 2.55
N HIS A 104 -6.22 -9.78 2.52
CA HIS A 104 -5.65 -8.73 3.37
C HIS A 104 -6.78 -7.93 4.01
N PRO A 105 -6.53 -7.27 5.13
CA PRO A 105 -7.56 -6.52 5.85
C PRO A 105 -7.50 -5.01 5.55
N VAL A 106 -7.01 -4.61 4.40
CA VAL A 106 -6.78 -3.18 4.13
C VAL A 106 -7.82 -2.65 3.15
N ALA A 107 -8.62 -1.68 3.59
CA ALA A 107 -9.55 -0.97 2.72
C ALA A 107 -8.88 0.25 2.08
N VAL A 108 -8.09 0.97 2.86
CA VAL A 108 -7.40 2.18 2.42
C VAL A 108 -5.97 2.13 2.96
N LEU A 109 -5.01 2.39 2.11
CA LEU A 109 -3.60 2.37 2.48
C LEU A 109 -2.97 3.74 2.23
N GLY A 110 -2.32 4.29 3.24
CA GLY A 110 -1.54 5.51 3.10
C GLY A 110 -0.06 5.18 3.15
N ILE A 111 0.69 5.67 2.18
CA ILE A 111 2.13 5.51 2.15
C ILE A 111 2.74 6.91 2.25
N LEU A 112 3.42 7.17 3.37
CA LEU A 112 4.05 8.44 3.63
C LEU A 112 5.55 8.33 3.47
N TYR A 113 6.14 9.28 2.80
CA TYR A 113 7.59 9.36 2.70
C TYR A 113 8.10 10.18 3.90
N THR A 114 8.82 9.54 4.79
CA THR A 114 9.30 10.19 6.02
C THR A 114 10.78 10.52 5.96
N GLY A 115 11.46 10.13 4.89
CA GLY A 115 12.88 10.44 4.72
C GLY A 115 13.10 11.92 4.43
N LYS A 116 14.26 12.41 4.80
CA LYS A 116 14.65 13.80 4.55
C LYS A 116 15.47 13.94 3.28
N GLU A 117 15.89 12.84 2.71
CA GLU A 117 16.69 12.80 1.51
C GLU A 117 16.00 11.97 0.43
N LYS A 118 16.38 12.20 -0.81
CA LYS A 118 15.86 11.43 -1.91
C LYS A 118 16.43 10.01 -1.87
N SER A 119 15.60 9.04 -2.21
CA SER A 119 16.00 7.63 -2.24
C SER A 119 15.87 7.07 -3.63
N ALA A 120 16.62 6.01 -3.91
CA ALA A 120 16.51 5.29 -5.17
C ALA A 120 15.31 4.33 -5.14
N LEU A 121 14.81 3.98 -6.32
CA LEU A 121 13.69 3.04 -6.44
C LEU A 121 13.97 1.73 -5.70
N ALA A 122 15.17 1.18 -5.85
CA ALA A 122 15.51 -0.10 -5.22
C ALA A 122 15.34 -0.07 -3.71
N LEU A 123 15.76 1.02 -3.06
CA LEU A 123 15.61 1.14 -1.62
C LEU A 123 14.14 1.30 -1.22
N VAL A 124 13.40 2.14 -1.93
CA VAL A 124 11.98 2.36 -1.66
C VAL A 124 11.21 1.07 -1.83
N GLU A 125 11.49 0.33 -2.90
CA GLU A 125 10.84 -0.93 -3.17
C GLU A 125 11.13 -1.95 -2.07
N LYS A 126 12.39 -2.07 -1.68
CA LYS A 126 12.80 -2.99 -0.62
C LYS A 126 12.06 -2.70 0.69
N LYS A 127 11.98 -1.42 1.05
CA LYS A 127 11.30 -1.03 2.29
C LYS A 127 9.80 -1.20 2.20
N LEU A 128 9.21 -0.93 1.04
CA LEU A 128 7.79 -1.16 0.84
C LEU A 128 7.44 -2.63 0.95
N ILE A 129 8.24 -3.51 0.35
CA ILE A 129 8.06 -4.96 0.45
C ILE A 129 8.09 -5.39 1.91
N SER A 130 9.09 -4.93 2.66
CA SER A 130 9.19 -5.22 4.08
C SER A 130 7.96 -4.75 4.84
N GLY A 131 7.49 -3.54 4.54
CA GLY A 131 6.31 -2.97 5.17
C GLY A 131 5.05 -3.76 4.88
N LEU A 132 4.83 -4.14 3.62
CA LEU A 132 3.66 -4.92 3.24
C LEU A 132 3.66 -6.30 3.91
N ASN A 133 4.82 -6.95 3.96
CA ASN A 133 4.92 -8.25 4.61
C ASN A 133 4.63 -8.13 6.11
N ARG A 134 5.15 -7.10 6.76
CA ARG A 134 4.88 -6.87 8.19
C ARG A 134 3.41 -6.52 8.43
N LEU A 135 2.81 -5.75 7.54
CA LEU A 135 1.39 -5.42 7.64
C LEU A 135 0.55 -6.69 7.62
N LEU A 136 0.83 -7.58 6.69
CA LEU A 136 0.10 -8.84 6.59
C LEU A 136 0.32 -9.71 7.83
N ALA A 137 1.55 -9.77 8.32
CA ALA A 137 1.87 -10.57 9.50
C ALA A 137 1.16 -10.03 10.74
N GLU A 138 1.17 -8.72 10.95
CA GLU A 138 0.52 -8.12 12.10
C GLU A 138 -0.98 -8.31 12.07
N SER A 139 -1.58 -8.19 10.90
CA SER A 139 -3.03 -8.37 10.81
C SER A 139 -3.47 -9.81 10.99
N MET A 140 -2.58 -10.77 10.80
CA MET A 140 -2.89 -12.16 11.11
C MET A 140 -2.79 -12.47 12.59
N VAL A 141 -1.95 -11.73 13.30
CA VAL A 141 -1.73 -11.96 14.73
C VAL A 141 -2.81 -11.28 15.57
N GLN A 142 -3.28 -10.13 15.15
CA GLN A 142 -4.27 -9.40 15.93
C GLN A 142 -5.64 -10.03 15.79
N PRO A 143 -6.27 -10.39 16.90
CA PRO A 143 -7.64 -10.89 16.83
C PRO A 143 -8.57 -9.77 16.44
N ALA A 144 -9.66 -10.12 15.81
CA ALA A 144 -10.67 -9.15 15.47
C ALA A 144 -11.23 -8.52 16.74
N PRO A 145 -11.44 -7.24 16.75
CA PRO A 145 -12.03 -6.58 17.92
C PRO A 145 -13.48 -6.98 18.16
#